data_de20cec21126b4e7cdb92fa5a6da037c
#
_entry.id   de20cec21126b4e7cdb92fa5a6da037c
#
_cell.length_a   1.000
_cell.length_b   1.000
_cell.length_c   1.000
_cell.angle_alpha   90.00
_cell.angle_beta   90.00
_cell.angle_gamma   90.00
#
_symmetry.space_group_name_H-M   'P 1'
#
loop_
_entity.id
_entity.type
_entity.pdbx_description
1 polymer ?
#
loop_
_entity_poly.entity_id
_entity_poly.type
_entity_poly.pdbx_seq_one_letter_code
_entity_poly.pdbx_strand_id
1 'polypeptide(L)'
;KHPFGTVPAGFNSDGTVGIFESNSIMRAVARASDNHGLYGGTDKLTQSRIDSFLDANLVFAREFQVYVLELTELNDYLYKRMTSVYLFYLDGIEKALTDNSYIVGNELSIADISFVCDFAQFLRERDSEEIINSQGYEIISKNFEEDFPRVCKHLKKLCQKQEFKDVMQDYLDKALAYKK
;
A
#
# COMPACT_ATOMS: atom_id res chain seq x y z
N LYS A 1 23.55 -5.28 -13.65
CA LYS A 1 22.14 -5.08 -14.01
C LYS A 1 21.28 -4.84 -12.78
N HIS A 2 21.26 -5.76 -11.81
CA HIS A 2 20.59 -5.59 -10.51
C HIS A 2 21.59 -5.91 -9.38
N PRO A 3 22.14 -4.89 -8.70
CA PRO A 3 23.26 -5.08 -7.78
C PRO A 3 22.90 -5.89 -6.51
N PHE A 4 21.64 -5.89 -6.10
CA PHE A 4 21.18 -6.56 -4.88
C PHE A 4 20.60 -7.97 -5.13
N GLY A 5 20.27 -8.33 -6.38
CA GLY A 5 19.69 -9.64 -6.72
C GLY A 5 18.31 -9.92 -6.12
N THR A 6 17.57 -8.86 -5.72
CA THR A 6 16.22 -8.97 -5.11
C THR A 6 15.12 -8.83 -6.15
N VAL A 7 13.89 -9.15 -5.77
CA VAL A 7 12.67 -8.93 -6.55
C VAL A 7 11.79 -7.89 -5.83
N PRO A 8 11.01 -7.08 -6.59
CA PRO A 8 10.86 -7.06 -8.04
C PRO A 8 12.03 -6.35 -8.76
N ALA A 9 12.27 -6.73 -10.02
CA ALA A 9 13.19 -6.06 -10.92
C ALA A 9 12.58 -5.95 -12.33
N GLY A 10 12.65 -4.75 -12.93
CA GLY A 10 12.23 -4.48 -14.31
C GLY A 10 13.44 -4.21 -15.19
N PHE A 11 13.37 -4.62 -16.45
CA PHE A 11 14.44 -4.39 -17.41
C PHE A 11 13.86 -3.77 -18.69
N ASN A 12 14.63 -2.91 -19.34
CA ASN A 12 14.32 -2.47 -20.69
C ASN A 12 14.40 -3.66 -21.68
N SER A 13 13.90 -3.48 -22.90
CA SER A 13 13.71 -4.56 -23.88
C SER A 13 15.00 -5.29 -24.27
N ASP A 14 16.17 -4.63 -24.21
CA ASP A 14 17.47 -5.21 -24.50
C ASP A 14 18.18 -5.77 -23.24
N GLY A 15 17.56 -5.62 -22.07
CA GLY A 15 18.09 -6.12 -20.81
C GLY A 15 19.35 -5.41 -20.30
N THR A 16 19.68 -4.23 -20.81
CA THR A 16 20.89 -3.48 -20.42
C THR A 16 20.68 -2.63 -19.17
N VAL A 17 19.48 -2.08 -18.98
CA VAL A 17 19.13 -1.25 -17.82
C VAL A 17 18.16 -2.00 -16.93
N GLY A 18 18.54 -2.21 -15.68
CA GLY A 18 17.69 -2.76 -14.64
C GLY A 18 17.19 -1.68 -13.69
N ILE A 19 15.89 -1.69 -13.39
CA ILE A 19 15.24 -0.86 -12.36
C ILE A 19 14.75 -1.81 -11.28
N PHE A 20 15.04 -1.52 -10.04
CA PHE A 20 14.65 -2.32 -8.88
C PHE A 20 13.93 -1.45 -7.85
N GLU A 21 13.33 -2.08 -6.84
CA GLU A 21 12.33 -1.52 -5.91
C GLU A 21 11.01 -1.18 -6.61
N SER A 22 9.90 -1.67 -6.04
CA SER A 22 8.55 -1.54 -6.62
C SER A 22 8.18 -0.08 -6.93
N ASN A 23 8.47 0.84 -6.01
CA ASN A 23 8.18 2.26 -6.19
C ASN A 23 8.99 2.88 -7.34
N SER A 24 10.26 2.46 -7.53
CA SER A 24 11.08 2.93 -8.64
C SER A 24 10.60 2.39 -9.98
N ILE A 25 10.14 1.15 -10.01
CA ILE A 25 9.54 0.53 -11.20
C ILE A 25 8.23 1.25 -11.54
N MET A 26 7.36 1.52 -10.57
CA MET A 26 6.13 2.30 -10.79
C MET A 26 6.40 3.69 -11.35
N ARG A 27 7.39 4.42 -10.80
CA ARG A 27 7.80 5.72 -11.34
C ARG A 27 8.27 5.62 -12.79
N ALA A 28 9.05 4.60 -13.11
CA ALA A 28 9.54 4.40 -14.48
C ALA A 28 8.40 4.09 -15.45
N VAL A 29 7.46 3.23 -15.08
CA VAL A 29 6.28 2.89 -15.88
C VAL A 29 5.37 4.12 -16.06
N ALA A 30 5.09 4.87 -14.98
CA ALA A 30 4.26 6.07 -15.05
C ALA A 30 4.87 7.16 -15.93
N ARG A 31 6.21 7.32 -15.91
CA ARG A 31 6.90 8.26 -16.83
C ARG A 31 6.88 7.83 -18.29
N ALA A 32 6.87 6.52 -18.54
CA ALA A 32 6.84 5.96 -19.89
C ALA A 32 5.42 5.84 -20.47
N SER A 33 4.39 5.98 -19.63
CA SER A 33 3.00 5.89 -20.06
C SER A 33 2.51 7.21 -20.68
N ASP A 34 1.48 7.12 -21.54
CA ASP A 34 0.79 8.30 -22.08
C ASP A 34 -0.05 9.03 -21.01
N ASN A 35 -0.35 8.39 -19.90
CA ASN A 35 -1.04 9.00 -18.76
C ASN A 35 -0.04 9.68 -17.82
N HIS A 36 0.44 10.84 -18.21
CA HIS A 36 1.41 11.60 -17.42
C HIS A 36 0.88 12.06 -16.05
N GLY A 37 -0.44 12.12 -15.86
CA GLY A 37 -1.10 12.45 -14.59
C GLY A 37 -0.75 11.45 -13.47
N LEU A 38 -0.50 10.19 -13.79
CA LEU A 38 -0.14 9.16 -12.81
C LEU A 38 1.08 9.51 -11.95
N TYR A 39 1.97 10.36 -12.47
CA TYR A 39 3.14 10.87 -11.72
C TYR A 39 3.21 12.40 -11.71
N GLY A 40 2.05 13.07 -11.60
CA GLY A 40 1.97 14.51 -11.42
C GLY A 40 2.29 15.37 -12.66
N GLY A 41 2.23 14.79 -13.85
CA GLY A 41 2.43 15.51 -15.12
C GLY A 41 3.79 16.22 -15.17
N THR A 42 3.76 17.52 -15.44
CA THR A 42 4.96 18.38 -15.49
C THR A 42 5.24 19.12 -14.19
N ASP A 43 4.35 19.05 -13.20
CA ASP A 43 4.51 19.76 -11.92
C ASP A 43 5.46 18.99 -10.99
N LYS A 44 6.63 19.60 -10.78
CA LYS A 44 7.68 19.03 -9.94
C LYS A 44 7.31 18.93 -8.45
N LEU A 45 6.49 19.85 -7.94
CA LEU A 45 6.02 19.80 -6.55
C LEU A 45 5.03 18.68 -6.34
N THR A 46 4.10 18.46 -7.26
CA THR A 46 3.19 17.32 -7.24
C THR A 46 3.96 16.00 -7.35
N GLN A 47 4.97 15.90 -8.23
CA GLN A 47 5.84 14.73 -8.32
C GLN A 47 6.53 14.45 -6.97
N SER A 48 7.12 15.48 -6.34
CA SER A 48 7.78 15.35 -5.04
C SER A 48 6.80 14.95 -3.93
N ARG A 49 5.56 15.44 -4.01
CA ARG A 49 4.51 15.06 -3.06
C ARG A 49 4.11 13.59 -3.22
N ILE A 50 3.98 13.11 -4.45
CA ILE A 50 3.76 11.68 -4.75
C ILE A 50 4.91 10.84 -4.19
N ASP A 51 6.16 11.25 -4.42
CA ASP A 51 7.35 10.57 -3.89
C ASP A 51 7.31 10.45 -2.37
N SER A 52 6.89 11.50 -1.66
CA SER A 52 6.78 11.47 -0.20
C SER A 52 5.81 10.39 0.29
N PHE A 53 4.69 10.19 -0.40
CA PHE A 53 3.75 9.12 -0.06
C PHE A 53 4.26 7.74 -0.44
N LEU A 54 4.97 7.60 -1.55
CA LEU A 54 5.62 6.34 -1.94
C LEU A 54 6.68 5.92 -0.93
N ASP A 55 7.47 6.86 -0.42
CA ASP A 55 8.50 6.59 0.58
C ASP A 55 7.88 6.24 1.95
N ALA A 56 6.81 6.92 2.35
CA ALA A 56 6.04 6.56 3.55
C ALA A 56 5.40 5.17 3.42
N ASN A 57 4.85 4.86 2.24
CA ASN A 57 4.29 3.54 1.96
C ASN A 57 5.37 2.43 2.01
N LEU A 58 6.58 2.71 1.54
CA LEU A 58 7.69 1.74 1.60
C LEU A 58 8.02 1.35 3.04
N VAL A 59 8.00 2.31 3.97
CA VAL A 59 8.20 2.01 5.41
C VAL A 59 7.10 1.10 5.92
N PHE A 60 5.84 1.43 5.64
CA PHE A 60 4.69 0.59 6.01
C PHE A 60 4.81 -0.81 5.42
N ALA A 61 5.12 -0.92 4.12
CA ALA A 61 5.24 -2.19 3.41
C ALA A 61 6.33 -3.09 3.98
N ARG A 62 7.48 -2.54 4.35
CA ARG A 62 8.58 -3.30 4.99
C ARG A 62 8.19 -3.84 6.36
N GLU A 63 7.53 -3.04 7.17
CA GLU A 63 7.10 -3.45 8.50
C GLU A 63 6.00 -4.52 8.45
N PHE A 64 5.00 -4.34 7.59
CA PHE A 64 3.94 -5.35 7.50
C PHE A 64 4.44 -6.67 6.91
N GLN A 65 5.40 -6.66 5.98
CA GLN A 65 6.00 -7.89 5.49
C GLN A 65 6.65 -8.70 6.61
N VAL A 66 7.40 -8.05 7.50
CA VAL A 66 7.98 -8.72 8.68
C VAL A 66 6.88 -9.25 9.59
N TYR A 67 5.87 -8.44 9.88
CA TYR A 67 4.74 -8.82 10.72
C TYR A 67 3.99 -10.05 10.17
N VAL A 68 3.67 -10.05 8.87
CA VAL A 68 2.91 -11.14 8.23
C VAL A 68 3.71 -12.46 8.19
N LEU A 69 5.03 -12.38 8.05
CA LEU A 69 5.89 -13.57 8.08
C LEU A 69 5.99 -14.21 9.48
N GLU A 70 5.78 -13.43 10.53
CA GLU A 70 5.91 -13.86 11.92
C GLU A 70 4.55 -14.04 12.62
N LEU A 71 3.42 -14.08 11.88
CA LEU A 71 2.08 -14.18 12.47
C LEU A 71 1.86 -15.41 13.35
N THR A 72 2.60 -16.49 13.14
CA THR A 72 2.51 -17.71 13.96
C THR A 72 3.33 -17.65 15.25
N GLU A 73 4.25 -16.70 15.39
CA GLU A 73 5.16 -16.53 16.52
C GLU A 73 5.30 -15.05 16.90
N LEU A 74 4.16 -14.37 17.08
CA LEU A 74 4.15 -12.96 17.46
C LEU A 74 4.75 -12.74 18.86
N ASN A 75 5.40 -11.60 19.00
CA ASN A 75 5.85 -11.10 20.29
C ASN A 75 5.44 -9.63 20.48
N ASP A 76 5.48 -9.17 21.73
CA ASP A 76 5.07 -7.81 22.10
C ASP A 76 5.77 -6.71 21.32
N TYR A 77 7.07 -6.89 21.02
CA TYR A 77 7.83 -5.89 20.29
C TYR A 77 7.32 -5.74 18.86
N LEU A 78 7.19 -6.85 18.13
CA LEU A 78 6.74 -6.87 16.75
C LEU A 78 5.31 -6.36 16.62
N TYR A 79 4.41 -6.84 17.50
CA TYR A 79 3.01 -6.43 17.51
C TYR A 79 2.85 -4.91 17.76
N LYS A 80 3.51 -4.37 18.79
CA LYS A 80 3.47 -2.94 19.12
C LYS A 80 4.10 -2.08 18.04
N ARG A 81 5.21 -2.56 17.44
CA ARG A 81 5.86 -1.88 16.33
C ARG A 81 4.93 -1.79 15.12
N MET A 82 4.33 -2.90 14.70
CA MET A 82 3.40 -2.89 13.56
C MET A 82 2.17 -2.03 13.84
N THR A 83 1.58 -2.12 15.04
CA THR A 83 0.46 -1.26 15.44
C THR A 83 0.83 0.22 15.31
N SER A 84 2.00 0.62 15.79
CA SER A 84 2.45 2.01 15.70
C SER A 84 2.63 2.47 14.26
N VAL A 85 3.20 1.64 13.41
CA VAL A 85 3.40 1.94 11.97
C VAL A 85 2.07 2.02 11.24
N TYR A 86 1.15 1.10 11.53
CA TYR A 86 -0.21 1.10 10.99
C TYR A 86 -0.96 2.40 11.31
N LEU A 87 -1.01 2.77 12.58
CA LEU A 87 -1.68 4.00 13.03
C LEU A 87 -1.05 5.24 12.42
N PHE A 88 0.29 5.33 12.42
CA PHE A 88 1.02 6.46 11.84
C PHE A 88 0.75 6.61 10.34
N TYR A 89 0.80 5.50 9.59
CA TYR A 89 0.61 5.53 8.14
C TYR A 89 -0.83 5.89 7.77
N LEU A 90 -1.82 5.22 8.39
CA LEU A 90 -3.22 5.48 8.07
C LEU A 90 -3.69 6.87 8.53
N ASP A 91 -3.21 7.39 9.66
CA ASP A 91 -3.49 8.77 10.07
C ASP A 91 -2.97 9.78 9.03
N GLY A 92 -1.79 9.51 8.45
CA GLY A 92 -1.24 10.32 7.36
C GLY A 92 -2.12 10.31 6.10
N ILE A 93 -2.59 9.12 5.69
CA ILE A 93 -3.50 8.98 4.53
C ILE A 93 -4.87 9.59 4.83
N GLU A 94 -5.44 9.37 6.02
CA GLU A 94 -6.72 9.94 6.46
C GLU A 94 -6.73 11.47 6.39
N LYS A 95 -5.61 12.10 6.84
CA LYS A 95 -5.40 13.55 6.74
C LYS A 95 -5.24 14.03 5.31
N ALA A 96 -4.49 13.30 4.48
CA ALA A 96 -4.32 13.65 3.07
C ALA A 96 -5.64 13.66 2.30
N LEU A 97 -6.57 12.78 2.66
CA LEU A 97 -7.90 12.66 2.05
C LEU A 97 -8.94 13.65 2.61
N THR A 98 -8.58 14.55 3.53
CA THR A 98 -9.52 15.55 4.08
C THR A 98 -10.03 16.49 2.99
N ASP A 99 -9.12 17.03 2.20
CA ASP A 99 -9.41 18.06 1.19
C ASP A 99 -9.18 17.58 -0.25
N ASN A 100 -8.79 16.31 -0.42
CA ASN A 100 -8.43 15.74 -1.70
C ASN A 100 -9.30 14.53 -2.06
N SER A 101 -9.54 14.34 -3.36
CA SER A 101 -10.25 13.18 -3.89
C SER A 101 -9.37 11.92 -4.00
N TYR A 102 -8.05 12.09 -3.97
CA TYR A 102 -7.00 11.07 -3.99
C TYR A 102 -5.89 11.46 -3.01
N ILE A 103 -4.96 10.57 -2.76
CA ILE A 103 -3.87 10.80 -1.78
C ILE A 103 -3.07 12.07 -2.11
N VAL A 104 -2.87 12.35 -3.40
CA VAL A 104 -2.26 13.59 -3.87
C VAL A 104 -3.21 14.31 -4.82
N GLY A 105 -3.89 15.33 -4.32
CA GLY A 105 -4.80 16.16 -5.13
C GLY A 105 -6.08 15.45 -5.58
N ASN A 106 -6.51 15.73 -6.83
CA ASN A 106 -7.82 15.31 -7.31
C ASN A 106 -7.78 14.29 -8.45
N GLU A 107 -6.61 13.76 -8.77
CA GLU A 107 -6.41 12.76 -9.81
C GLU A 107 -5.70 11.53 -9.26
N LEU A 108 -6.00 10.35 -9.84
CA LEU A 108 -5.35 9.10 -9.50
C LEU A 108 -3.85 9.19 -9.79
N SER A 109 -3.03 8.80 -8.82
CA SER A 109 -1.58 8.75 -8.96
C SER A 109 -1.00 7.40 -8.53
N ILE A 110 0.29 7.19 -8.77
CA ILE A 110 0.99 5.99 -8.29
C ILE A 110 1.06 5.91 -6.76
N ALA A 111 0.81 7.00 -6.03
CA ALA A 111 0.66 6.96 -4.57
C ALA A 111 -0.59 6.16 -4.15
N ASP A 112 -1.70 6.33 -4.88
CA ASP A 112 -2.94 5.58 -4.65
C ASP A 112 -2.78 4.11 -5.05
N ILE A 113 -2.06 3.84 -6.13
CA ILE A 113 -1.77 2.47 -6.59
C ILE A 113 -0.93 1.74 -5.55
N SER A 114 0.15 2.35 -5.07
CA SER A 114 1.00 1.78 -4.03
C SER A 114 0.22 1.51 -2.76
N PHE A 115 -0.59 2.49 -2.32
CA PHE A 115 -1.46 2.34 -1.15
C PHE A 115 -2.38 1.12 -1.25
N VAL A 116 -3.17 1.01 -2.34
CA VAL A 116 -4.15 -0.07 -2.45
C VAL A 116 -3.48 -1.44 -2.52
N CYS A 117 -2.34 -1.56 -3.23
CA CYS A 117 -1.62 -2.82 -3.35
C CYS A 117 -1.10 -3.32 -2.00
N ASP A 118 -0.42 -2.47 -1.25
CA ASP A 118 0.21 -2.87 0.02
C ASP A 118 -0.82 -2.98 1.15
N PHE A 119 -1.77 -2.06 1.21
CA PHE A 119 -2.77 -2.07 2.27
C PHE A 119 -3.77 -3.24 2.13
N ALA A 120 -4.19 -3.60 0.92
CA ALA A 120 -5.01 -4.77 0.70
C ALA A 120 -4.29 -6.07 1.12
N GLN A 121 -2.97 -6.15 0.91
CA GLN A 121 -2.18 -7.27 1.42
C GLN A 121 -2.10 -7.29 2.94
N PHE A 122 -1.91 -6.14 3.59
CA PHE A 122 -1.91 -6.04 5.05
C PHE A 122 -3.25 -6.51 5.65
N LEU A 123 -4.39 -6.13 5.05
CA LEU A 123 -5.70 -6.52 5.54
C LEU A 123 -5.94 -8.05 5.54
N ARG A 124 -5.07 -8.83 4.88
CA ARG A 124 -5.10 -10.30 4.96
C ARG A 124 -4.68 -10.83 6.33
N GLU A 125 -4.19 -10.00 7.24
CA GLU A 125 -4.04 -10.43 8.64
C GLU A 125 -5.35 -10.96 9.22
N ARG A 126 -6.50 -10.48 8.70
CA ARG A 126 -7.86 -10.91 9.06
C ARG A 126 -8.10 -12.39 8.78
N ASP A 127 -7.44 -12.95 7.77
CA ASP A 127 -7.46 -14.39 7.49
C ASP A 127 -6.76 -15.22 8.60
N SER A 128 -5.94 -14.58 9.42
CA SER A 128 -5.15 -15.19 10.50
C SER A 128 -5.66 -14.81 11.90
N GLU A 129 -6.88 -14.28 12.02
CA GLU A 129 -7.44 -13.81 13.29
C GLU A 129 -7.40 -14.86 14.39
N GLU A 130 -7.76 -16.11 14.11
CA GLU A 130 -7.72 -17.19 15.10
C GLU A 130 -6.30 -17.46 15.62
N ILE A 131 -5.29 -17.42 14.74
CA ILE A 131 -3.89 -17.62 15.08
C ILE A 131 -3.41 -16.46 15.97
N ILE A 132 -3.72 -15.23 15.60
CA ILE A 132 -3.33 -14.02 16.34
C ILE A 132 -3.97 -14.03 17.73
N ASN A 133 -5.28 -14.33 17.80
CA ASN A 133 -6.02 -14.40 19.07
C ASN A 133 -5.50 -15.52 20.00
N SER A 134 -5.09 -16.65 19.45
CA SER A 134 -4.54 -17.75 20.25
C SER A 134 -3.24 -17.39 20.98
N GLN A 135 -2.55 -16.36 20.53
CA GLN A 135 -1.32 -15.82 21.11
C GLN A 135 -1.58 -14.65 22.08
N GLY A 136 -2.85 -14.28 22.30
CA GLY A 136 -3.24 -13.19 23.21
C GLY A 136 -3.23 -11.79 22.58
N TYR A 137 -3.16 -11.70 21.26
CA TYR A 137 -3.25 -10.44 20.52
C TYR A 137 -4.58 -10.34 19.77
N GLU A 138 -4.96 -9.13 19.37
CA GLU A 138 -6.06 -8.89 18.44
C GLU A 138 -5.50 -8.49 17.06
N ILE A 139 -6.29 -8.69 15.99
CA ILE A 139 -5.91 -8.16 14.67
C ILE A 139 -5.85 -6.63 14.73
N ILE A 140 -4.80 -6.06 14.15
CA ILE A 140 -4.54 -4.61 14.21
C ILE A 140 -5.62 -3.84 13.45
N SER A 141 -6.10 -4.38 12.32
CA SER A 141 -7.14 -3.77 11.47
C SER A 141 -8.57 -4.00 11.93
N LYS A 142 -8.81 -4.44 13.18
CA LYS A 142 -10.13 -4.81 13.71
C LYS A 142 -11.19 -3.71 13.53
N ASN A 143 -10.83 -2.48 13.79
CA ASN A 143 -11.73 -1.32 13.72
C ASN A 143 -11.40 -0.37 12.55
N PHE A 144 -10.69 -0.85 11.53
CA PHE A 144 -10.22 -0.03 10.41
C PHE A 144 -11.30 0.88 9.81
N GLU A 145 -12.50 0.33 9.59
CA GLU A 145 -13.60 1.04 8.94
C GLU A 145 -14.15 2.21 9.78
N GLU A 146 -14.02 2.09 11.10
CA GLU A 146 -14.48 3.11 12.06
C GLU A 146 -13.39 4.14 12.35
N ASP A 147 -12.15 3.67 12.53
CA ASP A 147 -11.01 4.51 12.89
C ASP A 147 -10.52 5.39 11.72
N PHE A 148 -10.65 4.89 10.47
CA PHE A 148 -10.16 5.56 9.27
C PHE A 148 -11.22 5.60 8.16
N PRO A 149 -12.34 6.33 8.35
CA PRO A 149 -13.46 6.28 7.42
C PRO A 149 -13.17 6.83 6.02
N ARG A 150 -12.26 7.83 5.87
CA ARG A 150 -11.88 8.36 4.56
C ARG A 150 -10.99 7.37 3.82
N VAL A 151 -10.03 6.76 4.53
CA VAL A 151 -9.17 5.70 3.98
C VAL A 151 -10.04 4.52 3.51
N CYS A 152 -10.99 4.09 4.33
CA CYS A 152 -11.93 3.02 3.96
C CYS A 152 -12.75 3.38 2.71
N LYS A 153 -13.32 4.59 2.66
CA LYS A 153 -14.04 5.09 1.49
C LYS A 153 -13.15 5.13 0.24
N HIS A 154 -11.91 5.59 0.40
CA HIS A 154 -10.95 5.67 -0.69
C HIS A 154 -10.56 4.28 -1.20
N LEU A 155 -10.25 3.34 -0.31
CA LEU A 155 -9.97 1.96 -0.67
C LEU A 155 -11.14 1.36 -1.48
N LYS A 156 -12.37 1.48 -0.98
CA LYS A 156 -13.57 0.99 -1.68
C LYS A 156 -13.77 1.66 -3.05
N LYS A 157 -13.49 2.96 -3.18
CA LYS A 157 -13.53 3.68 -4.46
C LYS A 157 -12.52 3.12 -5.46
N LEU A 158 -11.28 2.86 -5.03
CA LEU A 158 -10.25 2.27 -5.89
C LEU A 158 -10.60 0.84 -6.30
N CYS A 159 -11.09 0.03 -5.38
CA CYS A 159 -11.50 -1.36 -5.64
C CYS A 159 -12.64 -1.49 -6.67
N GLN A 160 -13.39 -0.41 -6.94
CA GLN A 160 -14.43 -0.41 -7.98
C GLN A 160 -13.88 -0.21 -9.40
N LYS A 161 -12.62 0.24 -9.53
CA LYS A 161 -11.98 0.45 -10.83
C LYS A 161 -11.60 -0.90 -11.44
N GLN A 162 -11.88 -1.05 -12.75
CA GLN A 162 -11.67 -2.32 -13.45
C GLN A 162 -10.20 -2.75 -13.44
N GLU A 163 -9.28 -1.79 -13.55
CA GLU A 163 -7.85 -2.04 -13.57
C GLU A 163 -7.35 -2.71 -12.27
N PHE A 164 -7.95 -2.38 -11.12
CA PHE A 164 -7.63 -3.06 -9.87
C PHE A 164 -8.30 -4.43 -9.78
N LYS A 165 -9.55 -4.56 -10.24
CA LYS A 165 -10.26 -5.85 -10.25
C LYS A 165 -9.54 -6.88 -11.09
N ASP A 166 -9.08 -6.52 -12.28
CA ASP A 166 -8.42 -7.42 -13.21
C ASP A 166 -7.14 -8.06 -12.62
N VAL A 167 -6.50 -7.39 -11.66
CA VAL A 167 -5.21 -7.81 -11.10
C VAL A 167 -5.32 -8.29 -9.65
N MET A 168 -6.25 -7.75 -8.87
CA MET A 168 -6.27 -7.88 -7.42
C MET A 168 -7.59 -8.38 -6.84
N GLN A 169 -8.54 -8.86 -7.66
CA GLN A 169 -9.90 -9.19 -7.21
C GLN A 169 -9.90 -10.07 -5.95
N ASP A 170 -9.11 -11.15 -5.96
CA ASP A 170 -9.05 -12.08 -4.81
C ASP A 170 -8.57 -11.42 -3.50
N TYR A 171 -7.64 -10.49 -3.60
CA TYR A 171 -7.15 -9.72 -2.44
C TYR A 171 -8.19 -8.72 -1.94
N LEU A 172 -8.88 -8.04 -2.87
CA LEU A 172 -9.87 -7.02 -2.57
C LEU A 172 -11.12 -7.63 -1.94
N ASP A 173 -11.58 -8.76 -2.45
CA ASP A 173 -12.74 -9.47 -1.92
C ASP A 173 -12.49 -9.91 -0.48
N LYS A 174 -11.32 -10.47 -0.19
CA LYS A 174 -10.92 -10.86 1.18
C LYS A 174 -10.81 -9.65 2.10
N ALA A 175 -10.11 -8.59 1.66
CA ALA A 175 -9.93 -7.38 2.44
C ALA A 175 -11.24 -6.69 2.81
N LEU A 176 -12.26 -6.73 1.92
CA LEU A 176 -13.53 -6.04 2.10
C LEU A 176 -14.65 -6.93 2.68
N ALA A 177 -14.50 -8.25 2.66
CA ALA A 177 -15.52 -9.20 3.14
C ALA A 177 -15.53 -9.40 4.65
N TYR A 178 -14.56 -8.85 5.38
CA TYR A 178 -14.45 -8.99 6.84
C TYR A 178 -15.70 -8.43 7.52
N LYS A 179 -16.39 -9.31 8.24
CA LYS A 179 -17.54 -8.95 9.09
C LYS A 179 -17.12 -9.20 10.53
N LYS A 180 -17.28 -8.18 11.37
CA LYS A 180 -17.13 -8.30 12.83
C LYS A 180 -18.11 -9.31 13.42
#